data_4625a7434693070afce41b218c13acf3
#
_entry.id   4625a7434693070afce41b218c13acf3
#
_cell.length_a   1.000
_cell.length_b   1.000
_cell.length_c   1.000
_cell.angle_alpha   90.00
_cell.angle_beta   90.00
_cell.angle_gamma   90.00
#
_symmetry.space_group_name_H-M   'P 1'
#
loop_
_entity.id
_entity.type
_entity.pdbx_description
1 polymer ?
#
loop_
_entity_poly.entity_id
_entity_poly.type
_entity_poly.pdbx_seq_one_letter_code
_entity_poly.pdbx_strand_id
1 'polypeptide(L)'
;MNRKPTLALVAGSLALAASAGAQPAAPAASPVRADAAAAATDVSELTGEDLYKRICAACHMPDAKGAEGAGAYPALASNPRLGSGGYPLYVVLKGRNGMPPLGELMTDAQVADVINYVRTHFGNDYQDAVLPADVSALR
;
A
#
# COMPACT_ATOMS: atom_id res chain seq x y z
N MET A 1 34.20 -14.26 68.50
CA MET A 1 35.04 -13.05 68.40
C MET A 1 34.51 -12.21 67.25
N ASN A 2 33.71 -11.19 67.63
CA ASN A 2 33.04 -10.29 66.64
C ASN A 2 33.98 -9.14 66.30
N ARG A 3 34.29 -8.97 65.05
CA ARG A 3 34.88 -7.74 64.55
C ARG A 3 33.93 -7.08 63.52
N LYS A 4 33.32 -6.01 63.92
CA LYS A 4 32.54 -5.11 63.02
C LYS A 4 33.50 -4.17 62.30
N PRO A 5 33.40 -4.00 60.94
CA PRO A 5 34.11 -2.93 60.28
C PRO A 5 33.27 -1.67 60.32
N THR A 6 33.92 -0.58 60.64
CA THR A 6 33.44 0.79 60.75
C THR A 6 33.23 1.36 59.35
N LEU A 7 32.03 1.90 59.09
CA LEU A 7 31.66 2.56 57.85
C LEU A 7 32.15 4.04 57.89
N ALA A 8 33.07 4.39 57.04
CA ALA A 8 33.55 5.79 56.85
C ALA A 8 32.68 6.43 55.75
N LEU A 9 31.88 7.43 56.19
CA LEU A 9 31.14 8.32 55.27
C LEU A 9 32.12 9.33 54.60
N VAL A 10 32.29 9.21 53.29
CA VAL A 10 32.95 10.24 52.49
C VAL A 10 31.87 11.08 51.81
N ALA A 11 31.71 12.31 52.29
CA ALA A 11 30.88 13.32 51.68
C ALA A 11 31.59 13.90 50.45
N GLY A 12 31.22 13.45 49.24
CA GLY A 12 31.66 14.03 47.98
C GLY A 12 30.68 15.08 47.50
N SER A 13 31.05 16.33 47.58
CA SER A 13 30.26 17.46 46.99
C SER A 13 30.36 17.42 45.47
N LEU A 14 29.24 17.10 44.79
CA LEU A 14 29.12 17.12 43.33
C LEU A 14 28.72 18.54 42.90
N ALA A 15 29.67 19.30 42.33
CA ALA A 15 29.36 20.56 41.68
C ALA A 15 28.70 20.28 40.30
N LEU A 16 27.43 20.67 40.15
CA LEU A 16 26.73 20.65 38.87
C LEU A 16 27.24 21.83 38.02
N ALA A 17 28.07 21.55 37.03
CA ALA A 17 28.36 22.48 35.96
C ALA A 17 27.22 22.43 34.92
N ALA A 18 26.39 23.46 34.86
CA ALA A 18 25.38 23.61 33.81
C ALA A 18 26.08 24.00 32.51
N SER A 19 26.31 23.03 31.62
CA SER A 19 26.71 23.33 30.24
C SER A 19 25.46 23.70 29.44
N ALA A 20 25.35 24.99 29.08
CA ALA A 20 24.38 25.48 28.10
C ALA A 20 24.77 24.93 26.73
N GLY A 21 24.17 23.80 26.34
CA GLY A 21 24.27 23.24 24.99
C GLY A 21 23.51 24.13 24.00
N ALA A 22 24.26 24.80 23.12
CA ALA A 22 23.67 25.48 21.97
C ALA A 22 23.01 24.36 21.08
N GLN A 23 21.68 24.38 21.02
CA GLN A 23 20.95 23.54 20.05
C GLN A 23 21.25 24.06 18.64
N PRO A 24 21.67 23.17 17.69
CA PRO A 24 21.73 23.60 16.30
C PRO A 24 20.30 23.91 15.83
N ALA A 25 20.17 25.12 15.23
CA ALA A 25 18.91 25.55 14.62
C ALA A 25 18.44 24.48 13.61
N ALA A 26 17.23 24.01 13.79
CA ALA A 26 16.58 23.14 12.83
C ALA A 26 16.55 23.83 11.45
N PRO A 27 16.87 23.12 10.34
CA PRO A 27 16.74 23.72 9.01
C PRO A 27 15.30 24.19 8.83
N ALA A 28 15.14 25.47 8.43
CA ALA A 28 13.84 26.04 8.11
C ALA A 28 13.15 25.13 7.10
N ALA A 29 11.95 24.64 7.44
CA ALA A 29 11.11 23.87 6.52
C ALA A 29 10.91 24.71 5.26
N SER A 30 11.47 24.25 4.15
CA SER A 30 11.20 24.85 2.84
C SER A 30 9.69 24.83 2.62
N PRO A 31 9.08 25.91 2.12
CA PRO A 31 7.67 25.89 1.78
C PRO A 31 7.48 24.80 0.72
N VAL A 32 6.77 23.74 1.12
CA VAL A 32 6.31 22.70 0.17
C VAL A 32 5.47 23.45 -0.85
N ARG A 33 5.97 23.53 -2.09
CA ARG A 33 5.29 24.22 -3.17
C ARG A 33 3.88 23.70 -3.30
N ALA A 34 2.93 24.63 -3.31
CA ALA A 34 1.51 24.35 -3.59
C ALA A 34 1.27 23.77 -5.01
N ASP A 35 2.32 23.70 -5.83
CA ASP A 35 2.27 23.15 -7.20
C ASP A 35 2.14 21.63 -7.27
N ALA A 36 2.29 20.91 -6.14
CA ALA A 36 2.03 19.46 -6.09
C ALA A 36 0.52 19.12 -6.11
N ALA A 37 -0.35 20.10 -5.89
CA ALA A 37 -1.81 19.89 -5.90
C ALA A 37 -2.42 19.90 -7.32
N ALA A 38 -1.67 20.35 -8.35
CA ALA A 38 -2.17 20.43 -9.72
C ALA A 38 -2.00 19.15 -10.55
N ALA A 39 -1.38 18.11 -9.99
CA ALA A 39 -1.18 16.82 -10.65
C ALA A 39 -1.99 15.69 -9.99
N ALA A 40 -3.00 16.00 -9.20
CA ALA A 40 -4.04 15.03 -8.88
C ALA A 40 -4.87 14.86 -10.15
N THR A 41 -4.43 13.96 -11.04
CA THR A 41 -5.27 13.42 -12.10
C THR A 41 -6.55 12.98 -11.43
N ASP A 42 -7.69 13.52 -11.85
CA ASP A 42 -8.99 13.17 -11.27
C ASP A 42 -9.09 11.65 -11.36
N VAL A 43 -9.21 11.00 -10.20
CA VAL A 43 -9.21 9.52 -10.12
C VAL A 43 -10.36 8.95 -10.95
N SER A 44 -11.38 9.77 -11.24
CA SER A 44 -12.56 9.41 -12.04
C SER A 44 -12.21 9.13 -13.51
N GLU A 45 -11.09 9.66 -14.02
CA GLU A 45 -10.69 9.52 -15.44
C GLU A 45 -9.63 8.43 -15.66
N LEU A 46 -9.23 7.70 -14.61
CA LEU A 46 -8.21 6.66 -14.76
C LEU A 46 -8.75 5.47 -15.56
N THR A 47 -7.99 5.07 -16.57
CA THR A 47 -8.25 3.85 -17.35
C THR A 47 -7.96 2.58 -16.53
N GLY A 48 -8.44 1.43 -16.99
CA GLY A 48 -8.11 0.13 -16.38
C GLY A 48 -6.60 -0.12 -16.30
N GLU A 49 -5.84 0.34 -17.30
CA GLU A 49 -4.38 0.28 -17.30
C GLU A 49 -3.77 1.15 -16.19
N ASP A 50 -4.24 2.38 -16.05
CA ASP A 50 -3.74 3.31 -15.02
C ASP A 50 -4.03 2.78 -13.61
N LEU A 51 -5.23 2.25 -13.41
CA LEU A 51 -5.65 1.63 -12.16
C LEU A 51 -4.78 0.40 -11.84
N TYR A 52 -4.52 -0.43 -12.84
CA TYR A 52 -3.61 -1.57 -12.67
C TYR A 52 -2.24 -1.10 -12.19
N LYS A 53 -1.64 -0.15 -12.91
CA LYS A 53 -0.28 0.36 -12.61
C LYS A 53 -0.19 1.00 -11.23
N ARG A 54 -1.23 1.72 -10.81
CA ARG A 54 -1.20 2.49 -9.55
C ARG A 54 -1.59 1.66 -8.33
N ILE A 55 -2.47 0.67 -8.50
CA ILE A 55 -3.05 -0.08 -7.38
C ILE A 55 -2.58 -1.54 -7.40
N CYS A 56 -2.82 -2.25 -8.49
CA CYS A 56 -2.64 -3.70 -8.53
C CYS A 56 -1.16 -4.11 -8.65
N ALA A 57 -0.39 -3.37 -9.45
CA ALA A 57 1.02 -3.68 -9.71
C ALA A 57 1.91 -3.60 -8.47
N ALA A 58 1.49 -2.89 -7.42
CA ALA A 58 2.21 -2.84 -6.15
C ALA A 58 2.42 -4.24 -5.52
N CYS A 59 1.47 -5.15 -5.74
CA CYS A 59 1.53 -6.52 -5.27
C CYS A 59 1.69 -7.53 -6.41
N HIS A 60 0.95 -7.34 -7.52
CA HIS A 60 0.95 -8.29 -8.64
C HIS A 60 2.07 -8.06 -9.65
N MET A 61 2.94 -7.09 -9.42
CA MET A 61 4.05 -6.67 -10.26
C MET A 61 3.61 -6.04 -11.60
N PRO A 62 4.46 -5.20 -12.24
CA PRO A 62 4.11 -4.55 -13.51
C PRO A 62 3.84 -5.52 -14.68
N ASP A 63 4.44 -6.71 -14.63
CA ASP A 63 4.27 -7.78 -15.63
C ASP A 63 3.19 -8.79 -15.25
N ALA A 64 2.48 -8.55 -14.15
CA ALA A 64 1.42 -9.39 -13.60
C ALA A 64 1.85 -10.83 -13.24
N LYS A 65 3.13 -11.10 -13.11
CA LYS A 65 3.62 -12.45 -12.74
C LYS A 65 3.56 -12.74 -11.24
N GLY A 66 3.20 -11.71 -10.45
CA GLY A 66 3.21 -11.84 -9.00
C GLY A 66 4.62 -11.95 -8.43
N ALA A 67 4.72 -12.28 -7.15
CA ALA A 67 5.99 -12.44 -6.47
C ALA A 67 5.89 -13.47 -5.33
N GLU A 68 7.02 -14.08 -5.01
CA GLU A 68 7.20 -14.97 -3.86
C GLU A 68 8.36 -14.45 -3.00
N GLY A 69 8.25 -14.58 -1.70
CA GLY A 69 9.25 -14.10 -0.75
C GLY A 69 8.66 -13.95 0.64
N ALA A 70 8.76 -12.75 1.23
CA ALA A 70 8.12 -12.44 2.52
C ALA A 70 6.59 -12.53 2.48
N GLY A 71 6.00 -12.53 1.26
CA GLY A 71 4.60 -12.78 0.97
C GLY A 71 4.48 -13.53 -0.36
N ALA A 72 3.30 -14.10 -0.63
CA ALA A 72 2.98 -14.73 -1.90
C ALA A 72 1.89 -13.92 -2.61
N TYR A 73 2.25 -13.32 -3.73
CA TYR A 73 1.35 -12.56 -4.58
C TYR A 73 1.10 -13.36 -5.85
N PRO A 74 -0.14 -13.83 -6.09
CA PRO A 74 -0.42 -14.72 -7.21
C PRO A 74 -0.22 -14.02 -8.56
N ALA A 75 0.24 -14.77 -9.55
CA ALA A 75 0.28 -14.30 -10.92
C ALA A 75 -1.13 -14.05 -11.44
N LEU A 76 -1.31 -12.93 -12.13
CA LEU A 76 -2.49 -12.60 -12.93
C LEU A 76 -2.23 -12.89 -14.41
N ALA A 77 -0.95 -12.94 -14.82
CA ALA A 77 -0.55 -13.30 -16.17
C ALA A 77 -0.92 -14.75 -16.49
N SER A 78 -1.52 -14.97 -17.65
CA SER A 78 -1.96 -16.30 -18.15
C SER A 78 -2.72 -17.11 -17.10
N ASN A 79 -3.59 -16.47 -16.33
CA ASN A 79 -4.25 -17.07 -15.18
C ASN A 79 -5.66 -17.60 -15.54
N PRO A 80 -5.87 -18.92 -15.56
CA PRO A 80 -7.15 -19.52 -15.95
C PRO A 80 -8.30 -19.16 -14.98
N ARG A 81 -8.01 -18.73 -13.76
CA ARG A 81 -9.05 -18.28 -12.80
C ARG A 81 -9.72 -16.97 -13.22
N LEU A 82 -9.10 -16.22 -14.12
CA LEU A 82 -9.69 -15.00 -14.69
C LEU A 82 -10.70 -15.29 -15.81
N GLY A 83 -10.84 -16.52 -16.24
CA GLY A 83 -11.76 -16.94 -17.29
C GLY A 83 -13.22 -16.63 -16.97
N SER A 84 -13.61 -16.63 -15.69
CA SER A 84 -14.91 -16.12 -15.26
C SER A 84 -14.72 -14.73 -14.63
N GLY A 85 -15.37 -13.68 -15.20
CA GLY A 85 -15.33 -12.33 -14.67
C GLY A 85 -15.83 -12.20 -13.24
N GLY A 86 -16.74 -13.05 -12.80
CA GLY A 86 -17.29 -13.02 -11.45
C GLY A 86 -16.25 -13.34 -10.36
N TYR A 87 -15.25 -14.17 -10.64
CA TYR A 87 -14.22 -14.49 -9.66
C TYR A 87 -13.30 -13.29 -9.33
N PRO A 88 -12.63 -12.65 -10.31
CA PRO A 88 -11.84 -11.45 -10.02
C PRO A 88 -12.69 -10.31 -9.47
N LEU A 89 -13.95 -10.18 -9.90
CA LEU A 89 -14.87 -9.18 -9.37
C LEU A 89 -15.11 -9.39 -7.88
N TYR A 90 -15.42 -10.60 -7.45
CA TYR A 90 -15.57 -10.92 -6.03
C TYR A 90 -14.30 -10.61 -5.23
N VAL A 91 -13.12 -11.01 -5.74
CA VAL A 91 -11.85 -10.82 -5.05
C VAL A 91 -11.50 -9.34 -4.90
N VAL A 92 -11.72 -8.52 -5.95
CA VAL A 92 -11.48 -7.08 -5.89
C VAL A 92 -12.42 -6.39 -4.90
N LEU A 93 -13.70 -6.74 -4.91
CA LEU A 93 -14.69 -6.09 -4.03
C LEU A 93 -14.56 -6.51 -2.57
N LYS A 94 -14.36 -7.79 -2.30
CA LYS A 94 -14.45 -8.35 -0.94
C LYS A 94 -13.09 -8.69 -0.32
N GLY A 95 -12.02 -8.68 -1.12
CA GLY A 95 -10.72 -9.17 -0.71
C GLY A 95 -10.64 -10.69 -0.61
N ARG A 96 -9.43 -11.23 -0.52
CA ARG A 96 -9.21 -12.66 -0.29
C ARG A 96 -7.82 -12.92 0.27
N ASN A 97 -7.71 -13.65 1.37
CA ASN A 97 -6.45 -13.93 2.05
C ASN A 97 -5.67 -12.62 2.35
N GLY A 98 -4.46 -12.47 1.78
CA GLY A 98 -3.65 -11.25 1.93
C GLY A 98 -4.06 -10.08 1.01
N MET A 99 -4.98 -10.27 0.08
CA MET A 99 -5.48 -9.19 -0.76
C MET A 99 -6.61 -8.44 -0.05
N PRO A 100 -6.46 -7.13 0.25
CA PRO A 100 -7.52 -6.36 0.89
C PRO A 100 -8.70 -6.12 -0.06
N PRO A 101 -9.90 -5.80 0.46
CA PRO A 101 -11.00 -5.31 -0.36
C PRO A 101 -10.65 -3.94 -0.93
N LEU A 102 -10.82 -3.75 -2.23
CA LEU A 102 -10.50 -2.52 -2.95
C LEU A 102 -11.74 -1.82 -3.51
N GLY A 103 -12.92 -2.39 -3.29
CA GLY A 103 -14.17 -1.89 -3.85
C GLY A 103 -14.46 -0.44 -3.47
N GLU A 104 -14.16 -0.02 -2.24
CA GLU A 104 -14.42 1.34 -1.76
C GLU A 104 -13.46 2.39 -2.35
N LEU A 105 -12.37 1.96 -2.98
CA LEU A 105 -11.38 2.86 -3.58
C LEU A 105 -11.71 3.25 -5.03
N MET A 106 -12.69 2.57 -5.64
CA MET A 106 -12.99 2.68 -7.07
C MET A 106 -14.50 2.74 -7.31
N THR A 107 -14.90 3.45 -8.35
CA THR A 107 -16.27 3.40 -8.87
C THR A 107 -16.56 2.06 -9.54
N ASP A 108 -17.84 1.75 -9.78
CA ASP A 108 -18.22 0.51 -10.45
C ASP A 108 -17.63 0.41 -11.86
N ALA A 109 -17.58 1.53 -12.59
CA ALA A 109 -16.93 1.59 -13.90
C ALA A 109 -15.43 1.27 -13.80
N GLN A 110 -14.74 1.86 -12.85
CA GLN A 110 -13.31 1.63 -12.63
C GLN A 110 -12.98 0.19 -12.23
N VAL A 111 -13.81 -0.41 -11.37
CA VAL A 111 -13.66 -1.84 -11.02
C VAL A 111 -13.83 -2.71 -12.25
N ALA A 112 -14.87 -2.45 -13.08
CA ALA A 112 -15.08 -3.16 -14.33
C ALA A 112 -13.89 -3.00 -15.29
N ASP A 113 -13.41 -1.78 -15.47
CA ASP A 113 -12.31 -1.45 -16.38
C ASP A 113 -10.99 -2.13 -16.00
N VAL A 114 -10.59 -2.08 -14.73
CA VAL A 114 -9.35 -2.72 -14.30
C VAL A 114 -9.43 -4.25 -14.39
N ILE A 115 -10.58 -4.83 -14.11
CA ILE A 115 -10.78 -6.28 -14.27
C ILE A 115 -10.70 -6.67 -15.75
N ASN A 116 -11.35 -5.94 -16.62
CA ASN A 116 -11.32 -6.19 -18.07
C ASN A 116 -9.92 -5.99 -18.63
N TYR A 117 -9.19 -4.96 -18.18
CA TYR A 117 -7.80 -4.77 -18.56
C TYR A 117 -6.95 -6.00 -18.22
N VAL A 118 -7.01 -6.50 -17.00
CA VAL A 118 -6.24 -7.70 -16.60
C VAL A 118 -6.68 -8.94 -17.37
N ARG A 119 -7.98 -9.08 -17.65
CA ARG A 119 -8.54 -10.24 -18.37
C ARG A 119 -8.21 -10.27 -19.86
N THR A 120 -7.80 -9.14 -20.44
CA THR A 120 -7.43 -9.04 -21.85
C THR A 120 -5.94 -8.78 -22.09
N HIS A 121 -5.14 -8.66 -21.02
CA HIS A 121 -3.70 -8.37 -21.08
C HIS A 121 -2.90 -9.45 -20.36
N PHE A 122 -1.60 -9.32 -20.38
CA PHE A 122 -0.66 -10.22 -19.70
C PHE A 122 -0.78 -11.69 -20.12
N GLY A 123 -1.09 -11.93 -21.39
CA GLY A 123 -1.30 -13.30 -21.91
C GLY A 123 -2.66 -13.92 -21.58
N ASN A 124 -3.58 -13.13 -21.03
CA ASN A 124 -4.99 -13.47 -20.94
C ASN A 124 -5.73 -12.98 -22.20
N ASP A 125 -6.79 -13.69 -22.61
CA ASP A 125 -7.62 -13.34 -23.77
C ASP A 125 -9.09 -13.69 -23.51
N TYR A 126 -9.67 -13.11 -22.45
CA TYR A 126 -11.06 -13.34 -22.07
C TYR A 126 -11.92 -12.18 -22.55
N GLN A 127 -12.80 -12.42 -23.52
CA GLN A 127 -13.55 -11.38 -24.25
C GLN A 127 -14.91 -11.04 -23.63
N ASP A 128 -15.43 -11.84 -22.69
CA ASP A 128 -16.66 -11.57 -21.96
C ASP A 128 -16.42 -10.47 -20.92
N ALA A 129 -16.82 -9.25 -21.25
CA ALA A 129 -16.56 -8.10 -20.41
C ALA A 129 -17.40 -8.12 -19.11
N VAL A 130 -16.76 -7.74 -18.00
CA VAL A 130 -17.45 -7.36 -16.76
C VAL A 130 -18.04 -5.96 -16.97
N LEU A 131 -19.30 -5.77 -16.61
CA LEU A 131 -20.01 -4.49 -16.74
C LEU A 131 -20.10 -3.78 -15.38
N PRO A 132 -20.23 -2.45 -15.35
CA PRO A 132 -20.48 -1.71 -14.11
C PRO A 132 -21.72 -2.22 -13.35
N ALA A 133 -22.73 -2.71 -14.06
CA ALA A 133 -23.94 -3.30 -13.47
C ALA A 133 -23.63 -4.60 -12.70
N ASP A 134 -22.67 -5.41 -13.16
CA ASP A 134 -22.24 -6.62 -12.44
C ASP A 134 -21.53 -6.24 -11.13
N VAL A 135 -20.79 -5.14 -11.16
CA VAL A 135 -20.09 -4.61 -9.98
C VAL A 135 -21.10 -4.15 -8.94
N SER A 136 -22.08 -3.31 -9.33
CA SER A 136 -23.11 -2.79 -8.42
C SER A 136 -23.97 -3.91 -7.83
N ALA A 137 -24.22 -4.98 -8.58
CA ALA A 137 -24.98 -6.13 -8.10
C ALA A 137 -24.26 -6.96 -7.04
N LEU A 138 -22.91 -6.88 -6.97
CA LEU A 138 -22.11 -7.66 -6.03
C LEU A 138 -21.59 -6.84 -4.82
N ARG A 139 -21.75 -5.51 -4.84
CA ARG A 139 -21.39 -4.66 -3.67
C ARG A 139 -22.29 -4.97 -2.49
#